data_fc8f3dfc5e84f04b0bcb30d126308805
#
_entry.id   fc8f3dfc5e84f04b0bcb30d126308805
#
_cell.length_a   1.000
_cell.length_b   1.000
_cell.length_c   1.000
_cell.angle_alpha   90.00
_cell.angle_beta   90.00
_cell.angle_gamma   90.00
#
_symmetry.space_group_name_H-M   'P 1'
#
loop_
_entity.id
_entity.type
_entity.pdbx_description
1 polymer ?
#
loop_
_entity_poly.entity_id
_entity_poly.type
_entity_poly.pdbx_seq_one_letter_code
_entity_poly.pdbx_strand_id
1 'polypeptide(L)'
;MAGAVREGMSVEQSSLWLSLIESRIGMVLPVIQHRLFESRVFDRMQVWSMDMDSYYQLVKRDRSEWQQLAEALVVHETAFFRHMPSYDLVGSHLSRLNRDAQLWSVGCATGEEAWSLAMVARNQCLKSFRLMATDISNQALAIARQRIYPKRKAEAIPAGLRNRYGRDLPDGHWQVSATLAVNVSFQIFNLMDISSAPFRRLDVIFCQNVLIYFRKFDRRDILDALVQRLELGGILVLGPGEMADWSHPQVKRIDHAGTLAFERIKS
;
A
#
# COMPACT_ATOMS: atom_id res chain seq x y z
N MET A 1 25.47 -1.48 34.41
CA MET A 1 24.28 -2.31 34.68
C MET A 1 24.18 -3.35 33.59
N ALA A 2 24.28 -4.64 33.96
CA ALA A 2 24.28 -5.75 33.02
C ALA A 2 22.96 -5.76 32.27
N GLY A 3 23.01 -5.80 30.93
CA GLY A 3 21.84 -5.95 30.10
C GLY A 3 21.21 -7.33 30.37
N ALA A 4 20.03 -7.33 30.95
CA ALA A 4 19.24 -8.55 31.08
C ALA A 4 19.05 -9.11 29.66
N VAL A 5 19.47 -10.34 29.45
CA VAL A 5 19.16 -11.10 28.23
C VAL A 5 17.65 -11.17 28.17
N ARG A 6 17.01 -10.51 27.17
CA ARG A 6 15.58 -10.60 26.95
C ARG A 6 15.30 -12.05 26.59
N GLU A 7 14.61 -12.78 27.47
CA GLU A 7 14.02 -14.04 27.10
C GLU A 7 13.06 -13.82 25.94
N GLY A 8 13.16 -14.60 24.87
CA GLY A 8 12.26 -14.56 23.73
C GLY A 8 10.83 -14.96 24.13
N MET A 9 9.87 -14.72 23.27
CA MET A 9 8.51 -15.25 23.46
C MET A 9 8.52 -16.77 23.50
N SER A 10 7.67 -17.37 24.34
CA SER A 10 7.38 -18.81 24.24
C SER A 10 6.71 -19.12 22.90
N VAL A 11 6.73 -20.38 22.48
CA VAL A 11 6.07 -20.82 21.23
C VAL A 11 4.56 -20.51 21.29
N GLU A 12 3.95 -20.69 22.46
CA GLU A 12 2.53 -20.41 22.67
C GLU A 12 2.24 -18.90 22.56
N GLN A 13 3.05 -18.07 23.21
CA GLN A 13 2.92 -16.61 23.13
C GLN A 13 3.09 -16.12 21.69
N SER A 14 4.13 -16.57 21.00
CA SER A 14 4.36 -16.22 19.57
C SER A 14 3.15 -16.61 18.72
N SER A 15 2.59 -17.80 18.90
CA SER A 15 1.41 -18.29 18.18
C SER A 15 0.17 -17.41 18.41
N LEU A 16 -0.08 -17.03 19.66
CA LEU A 16 -1.22 -16.16 20.03
C LEU A 16 -1.08 -14.78 19.36
N TRP A 17 0.11 -14.19 19.41
CA TRP A 17 0.36 -12.89 18.82
C TRP A 17 0.27 -12.90 17.29
N LEU A 18 0.86 -13.91 16.64
CA LEU A 18 0.79 -14.06 15.18
C LEU A 18 -0.66 -14.25 14.72
N SER A 19 -1.45 -15.05 15.45
CA SER A 19 -2.88 -15.23 15.17
C SER A 19 -3.67 -13.92 15.31
N LEU A 20 -3.35 -13.10 16.32
CA LEU A 20 -3.98 -11.79 16.49
C LEU A 20 -3.69 -10.85 15.33
N ILE A 21 -2.43 -10.76 14.90
CA ILE A 21 -2.01 -9.91 13.77
C ILE A 21 -2.71 -10.37 12.51
N GLU A 22 -2.65 -11.66 12.23
CA GLU A 22 -3.29 -12.23 11.06
C GLU A 22 -4.81 -11.97 11.02
N SER A 23 -5.50 -12.19 12.15
CA SER A 23 -6.95 -11.98 12.22
C SER A 23 -7.36 -10.53 12.00
N ARG A 24 -6.51 -9.56 12.35
CA ARG A 24 -6.84 -8.13 12.29
C ARG A 24 -6.41 -7.43 11.02
N ILE A 25 -5.26 -7.81 10.46
CA ILE A 25 -4.71 -7.14 9.27
C ILE A 25 -4.38 -8.10 8.13
N GLY A 26 -4.68 -9.40 8.30
CA GLY A 26 -4.42 -10.44 7.28
C GLY A 26 -2.93 -10.75 7.07
N MET A 27 -2.03 -10.08 7.81
CA MET A 27 -0.60 -10.20 7.60
C MET A 27 -0.06 -11.51 8.16
N VAL A 28 0.54 -12.31 7.30
CA VAL A 28 1.32 -13.51 7.66
C VAL A 28 2.79 -13.14 7.69
N LEU A 29 3.37 -13.13 8.87
CA LEU A 29 4.79 -12.80 9.04
C LEU A 29 5.66 -14.02 8.70
N PRO A 30 6.60 -13.90 7.74
CA PRO A 30 7.60 -14.93 7.48
C PRO A 30 8.45 -15.21 8.73
N VAL A 31 8.87 -16.45 8.92
CA VAL A 31 9.67 -16.88 10.09
C VAL A 31 10.91 -15.99 10.32
N ILE A 32 11.54 -15.55 9.23
CA ILE A 32 12.70 -14.65 9.32
C ILE A 32 12.39 -13.30 9.97
N GLN A 33 11.13 -12.87 9.96
CA GLN A 33 10.68 -11.62 10.57
C GLN A 33 10.19 -11.80 12.03
N HIS A 34 10.07 -13.03 12.54
CA HIS A 34 9.55 -13.26 13.88
C HIS A 34 10.40 -12.59 14.97
N ARG A 35 11.72 -12.59 14.86
CA ARG A 35 12.59 -11.89 15.82
C ARG A 35 12.36 -10.37 15.84
N LEU A 36 12.17 -9.77 14.68
CA LEU A 36 11.87 -8.35 14.58
C LEU A 36 10.49 -8.06 15.17
N PHE A 37 9.51 -8.89 14.88
CA PHE A 37 8.18 -8.83 15.46
C PHE A 37 8.23 -8.88 16.99
N GLU A 38 8.89 -9.89 17.57
CA GLU A 38 9.06 -10.01 19.02
C GLU A 38 9.70 -8.75 19.62
N SER A 39 10.78 -8.26 19.01
CA SER A 39 11.42 -7.02 19.44
C SER A 39 10.44 -5.84 19.47
N ARG A 40 9.59 -5.68 18.45
CA ARG A 40 8.59 -4.61 18.39
C ARG A 40 7.52 -4.73 19.46
N VAL A 41 7.06 -5.95 19.75
CA VAL A 41 6.12 -6.20 20.86
C VAL A 41 6.79 -5.85 22.19
N PHE A 42 8.02 -6.30 22.45
CA PHE A 42 8.76 -5.97 23.67
C PHE A 42 9.00 -4.46 23.82
N ASP A 43 9.36 -3.76 22.75
CA ASP A 43 9.56 -2.31 22.77
C ASP A 43 8.26 -1.60 23.19
N ARG A 44 7.11 -2.03 22.69
CA ARG A 44 5.81 -1.48 23.08
C ARG A 44 5.42 -1.83 24.52
N MET A 45 5.68 -3.05 24.97
CA MET A 45 5.47 -3.46 26.38
C MET A 45 6.24 -2.56 27.35
N GLN A 46 7.47 -2.17 27.00
CA GLN A 46 8.27 -1.26 27.84
C GLN A 46 7.64 0.12 27.97
N VAL A 47 7.03 0.66 26.90
CA VAL A 47 6.30 1.94 26.95
C VAL A 47 5.22 1.92 28.03
N TRP A 48 4.57 0.77 28.21
CA TRP A 48 3.48 0.59 29.17
C TRP A 48 3.92 0.01 30.50
N SER A 49 5.20 -0.39 30.64
CA SER A 49 5.70 -1.12 31.82
C SER A 49 4.86 -2.33 32.19
N MET A 50 4.41 -3.10 31.20
CA MET A 50 3.53 -4.25 31.32
C MET A 50 4.27 -5.56 31.02
N ASP A 51 3.79 -6.66 31.63
CA ASP A 51 4.13 -8.02 31.22
C ASP A 51 3.43 -8.40 29.90
N MET A 52 3.80 -9.56 29.33
CA MET A 52 3.30 -10.04 28.05
C MET A 52 1.77 -10.22 28.03
N ASP A 53 1.21 -10.81 29.06
CA ASP A 53 -0.23 -11.14 29.10
C ASP A 53 -1.06 -9.86 29.28
N SER A 54 -0.65 -8.97 30.17
CA SER A 54 -1.29 -7.67 30.39
C SER A 54 -1.26 -6.82 29.12
N TYR A 55 -0.11 -6.79 28.42
CA TYR A 55 0.02 -6.05 27.18
C TYR A 55 -0.81 -6.67 26.04
N TYR A 56 -0.86 -8.01 25.95
CA TYR A 56 -1.74 -8.70 24.99
C TYR A 56 -3.21 -8.31 25.18
N GLN A 57 -3.68 -8.26 26.43
CA GLN A 57 -5.06 -7.84 26.74
C GLN A 57 -5.28 -6.35 26.43
N LEU A 58 -4.30 -5.49 26.69
CA LEU A 58 -4.37 -4.08 26.30
C LEU A 58 -4.56 -3.95 24.79
N VAL A 59 -3.69 -4.56 23.99
CA VAL A 59 -3.74 -4.51 22.53
C VAL A 59 -5.07 -5.03 21.95
N LYS A 60 -5.68 -6.04 22.61
CA LYS A 60 -6.99 -6.55 22.17
C LYS A 60 -8.13 -5.55 22.32
N ARG A 61 -8.11 -4.73 23.38
CA ARG A 61 -9.21 -3.82 23.73
C ARG A 61 -8.99 -2.36 23.33
N ASP A 62 -7.74 -1.93 23.24
CA ASP A 62 -7.36 -0.55 22.93
C ASP A 62 -7.01 -0.40 21.45
N ARG A 63 -7.84 0.33 20.70
CA ARG A 63 -7.64 0.56 19.27
C ARG A 63 -6.42 1.43 18.98
N SER A 64 -6.08 2.37 19.88
CA SER A 64 -4.93 3.25 19.69
C SER A 64 -3.63 2.47 19.84
N GLU A 65 -3.54 1.63 20.89
CA GLU A 65 -2.36 0.78 21.09
C GLU A 65 -2.21 -0.28 19.99
N TRP A 66 -3.33 -0.88 19.56
CA TRP A 66 -3.32 -1.76 18.40
C TRP A 66 -2.74 -1.05 17.17
N GLN A 67 -3.18 0.19 16.88
CA GLN A 67 -2.66 0.96 15.75
C GLN A 67 -1.16 1.21 15.87
N GLN A 68 -0.66 1.58 17.06
CA GLN A 68 0.77 1.79 17.30
C GLN A 68 1.59 0.50 17.10
N LEU A 69 1.07 -0.64 17.53
CA LEU A 69 1.71 -1.94 17.29
C LEU A 69 1.72 -2.27 15.78
N ALA A 70 0.58 -2.14 15.10
CA ALA A 70 0.49 -2.37 13.67
C ALA A 70 1.48 -1.50 12.88
N GLU A 71 1.58 -0.20 13.22
CA GLU A 71 2.57 0.73 12.64
C GLU A 71 4.03 0.23 12.78
N ALA A 72 4.33 -0.39 13.93
CA ALA A 72 5.67 -0.91 14.18
C ALA A 72 5.99 -2.18 13.39
N LEU A 73 4.97 -2.89 12.89
CA LEU A 73 5.11 -4.18 12.21
C LEU A 73 5.11 -4.09 10.69
N VAL A 74 4.43 -3.07 10.12
CA VAL A 74 4.34 -2.95 8.67
C VAL A 74 5.65 -2.45 8.05
N VAL A 75 5.95 -2.98 6.88
CA VAL A 75 7.13 -2.60 6.09
C VAL A 75 6.72 -1.53 5.08
N HIS A 76 7.37 -0.36 5.14
CA HIS A 76 7.07 0.77 4.25
C HIS A 76 8.10 0.88 3.12
N GLU A 77 8.48 -0.25 2.50
CA GLU A 77 9.42 -0.23 1.38
C GLU A 77 8.69 0.15 0.08
N THR A 78 8.97 1.37 -0.40
CA THR A 78 8.40 1.91 -1.63
C THR A 78 9.40 2.83 -2.33
N ALA A 79 9.22 3.02 -3.63
CA ALA A 79 10.03 3.92 -4.45
C ALA A 79 9.19 4.57 -5.54
N PHE A 80 9.60 5.76 -5.97
CA PHE A 80 9.01 6.37 -7.17
C PHE A 80 9.25 5.48 -8.40
N PHE A 81 8.21 5.28 -9.19
CA PHE A 81 8.26 4.52 -10.44
C PHE A 81 8.93 3.14 -10.30
N ARG A 82 8.70 2.45 -9.17
CA ARG A 82 9.34 1.18 -8.80
C ARG A 82 9.30 0.15 -9.94
N HIS A 83 8.23 0.15 -10.74
CA HIS A 83 8.06 -0.76 -11.88
C HIS A 83 7.51 -0.01 -13.10
N MET A 84 8.39 0.61 -13.89
CA MET A 84 8.03 1.47 -15.05
C MET A 84 7.01 0.84 -16.00
N PRO A 85 7.10 -0.45 -16.41
CA PRO A 85 6.12 -1.03 -17.33
C PRO A 85 4.68 -0.93 -16.84
N SER A 86 4.45 -1.02 -15.53
CA SER A 86 3.11 -0.84 -14.96
C SER A 86 2.59 0.60 -15.10
N TYR A 87 3.45 1.59 -14.96
CA TYR A 87 3.08 3.00 -15.16
C TYR A 87 2.85 3.32 -16.62
N ASP A 88 3.60 2.72 -17.56
CA ASP A 88 3.41 2.86 -19.01
C ASP A 88 2.06 2.27 -19.42
N LEU A 89 1.69 1.10 -18.88
CA LEU A 89 0.36 0.50 -19.10
C LEU A 89 -0.74 1.44 -18.59
N VAL A 90 -0.63 1.93 -17.35
CA VAL A 90 -1.60 2.87 -16.78
C VAL A 90 -1.71 4.13 -17.64
N GLY A 91 -0.60 4.70 -18.06
CA GLY A 91 -0.58 5.89 -18.94
C GLY A 91 -1.30 5.65 -20.26
N SER A 92 -1.01 4.53 -20.92
CA SER A 92 -1.66 4.10 -22.16
C SER A 92 -3.16 3.86 -22.00
N HIS A 93 -3.59 3.34 -20.85
CA HIS A 93 -5.00 3.16 -20.52
C HIS A 93 -5.70 4.52 -20.33
N LEU A 94 -5.13 5.39 -19.50
CA LEU A 94 -5.72 6.70 -19.17
C LEU A 94 -5.82 7.63 -20.40
N SER A 95 -4.89 7.56 -21.34
CA SER A 95 -4.91 8.38 -22.55
C SER A 95 -6.11 8.11 -23.48
N ARG A 96 -6.77 6.98 -23.31
CA ARG A 96 -7.97 6.59 -24.10
C ARG A 96 -9.27 7.04 -23.45
N LEU A 97 -9.23 7.45 -22.18
CA LEU A 97 -10.43 7.87 -21.44
C LEU A 97 -10.79 9.33 -21.78
N ASN A 98 -11.98 9.54 -22.34
CA ASN A 98 -12.50 10.89 -22.63
C ASN A 98 -13.44 11.40 -21.51
N ARG A 99 -13.13 11.07 -20.26
CA ARG A 99 -13.83 11.51 -19.05
C ARG A 99 -12.85 11.62 -17.89
N ASP A 100 -13.31 12.11 -16.76
CA ASP A 100 -12.53 12.14 -15.54
C ASP A 100 -12.22 10.71 -15.09
N ALA A 101 -10.95 10.45 -14.79
CA ALA A 101 -10.48 9.14 -14.36
C ALA A 101 -10.51 8.98 -12.84
N GLN A 102 -10.88 7.80 -12.37
CA GLN A 102 -10.89 7.43 -10.96
C GLN A 102 -9.83 6.35 -10.71
N LEU A 103 -8.86 6.65 -9.85
CA LEU A 103 -7.75 5.76 -9.55
C LEU A 103 -7.70 5.41 -8.06
N TRP A 104 -7.23 4.23 -7.75
CA TRP A 104 -6.94 3.81 -6.38
C TRP A 104 -5.55 3.15 -6.30
N SER A 105 -4.66 3.71 -5.45
CA SER A 105 -3.39 3.10 -5.04
C SER A 105 -3.63 2.41 -3.70
N VAL A 106 -3.45 1.09 -3.66
CA VAL A 106 -3.71 0.21 -2.52
C VAL A 106 -2.40 -0.14 -1.84
N GLY A 107 -2.26 0.17 -0.54
CA GLY A 107 -1.01 -0.04 0.19
C GLY A 107 0.09 0.91 -0.26
N CYS A 108 -0.22 2.21 -0.34
CA CYS A 108 0.65 3.23 -0.93
C CYS A 108 1.88 3.58 -0.08
N ALA A 109 2.03 3.03 1.10
CA ALA A 109 3.10 3.30 2.06
C ALA A 109 3.36 4.82 2.24
N THR A 110 4.61 5.27 2.10
CA THR A 110 5.00 6.68 2.23
C THR A 110 4.66 7.54 1.00
N GLY A 111 3.89 7.00 0.05
CA GLY A 111 3.21 7.75 -1.00
C GLY A 111 3.96 7.87 -2.33
N GLU A 112 5.18 7.33 -2.48
CA GLU A 112 5.95 7.40 -3.73
C GLU A 112 5.18 6.78 -4.90
N GLU A 113 4.49 5.64 -4.66
CA GLU A 113 3.62 5.01 -5.66
C GLU A 113 2.45 5.92 -6.07
N ALA A 114 1.73 6.45 -5.09
CA ALA A 114 0.60 7.33 -5.33
C ALA A 114 0.99 8.60 -6.10
N TRP A 115 2.13 9.20 -5.75
CA TRP A 115 2.63 10.37 -6.48
C TRP A 115 3.09 10.03 -7.89
N SER A 116 3.68 8.85 -8.09
CA SER A 116 4.05 8.37 -9.44
C SER A 116 2.80 8.19 -10.32
N LEU A 117 1.75 7.57 -9.78
CA LEU A 117 0.45 7.44 -10.47
C LEU A 117 -0.17 8.81 -10.78
N ALA A 118 -0.11 9.75 -9.83
CA ALA A 118 -0.64 11.09 -10.03
C ALA A 118 0.11 11.84 -11.15
N MET A 119 1.44 11.68 -11.24
CA MET A 119 2.24 12.26 -12.33
C MET A 119 1.84 11.67 -13.69
N VAL A 120 1.70 10.34 -13.77
CA VAL A 120 1.23 9.66 -14.98
C VAL A 120 -0.17 10.13 -15.36
N ALA A 121 -1.10 10.15 -14.42
CA ALA A 121 -2.48 10.56 -14.67
C ALA A 121 -2.54 12.04 -15.15
N ARG A 122 -1.82 12.94 -14.51
CA ARG A 122 -1.79 14.34 -14.90
C ARG A 122 -1.18 14.55 -16.30
N ASN A 123 -0.26 13.69 -16.70
CA ASN A 123 0.39 13.77 -18.00
C ASN A 123 -0.42 13.14 -19.14
N GLN A 124 -1.26 12.13 -18.83
CA GLN A 124 -1.92 11.30 -19.83
C GLN A 124 -3.45 11.47 -19.89
N CYS A 125 -4.12 11.89 -18.81
CA CYS A 125 -5.57 12.09 -18.84
C CYS A 125 -5.96 13.23 -19.77
N LEU A 126 -6.92 12.97 -20.66
CA LEU A 126 -7.51 13.97 -21.56
C LEU A 126 -8.40 14.97 -20.82
N LYS A 127 -8.93 14.58 -19.68
CA LYS A 127 -9.77 15.40 -18.79
C LYS A 127 -9.09 15.59 -17.43
N SER A 128 -9.76 15.29 -16.34
CA SER A 128 -9.21 15.32 -15.01
C SER A 128 -9.06 13.91 -14.42
N PHE A 129 -8.51 13.81 -13.22
CA PHE A 129 -8.48 12.56 -12.46
C PHE A 129 -8.66 12.81 -10.97
N ARG A 130 -9.06 11.77 -10.27
CA ARG A 130 -9.01 11.68 -8.81
C ARG A 130 -8.27 10.41 -8.43
N LEU A 131 -7.34 10.52 -7.51
CA LEU A 131 -6.57 9.40 -6.98
C LEU A 131 -6.81 9.27 -5.48
N MET A 132 -7.40 8.15 -5.09
CA MET A 132 -7.41 7.70 -3.71
C MET A 132 -6.16 6.87 -3.45
N ALA A 133 -5.45 7.15 -2.38
CA ALA A 133 -4.32 6.35 -1.93
C ALA A 133 -4.57 5.89 -0.50
N THR A 134 -4.43 4.59 -0.26
CA THR A 134 -4.75 4.02 1.04
C THR A 134 -3.60 3.18 1.58
N ASP A 135 -3.45 3.20 2.90
CA ASP A 135 -2.54 2.35 3.64
C ASP A 135 -3.10 2.08 5.04
N ILE A 136 -2.63 1.04 5.70
CA ILE A 136 -2.99 0.75 7.08
C ILE A 136 -2.20 1.64 8.07
N SER A 137 -1.04 2.16 7.66
CA SER A 137 -0.15 3.00 8.47
C SER A 137 -0.51 4.48 8.37
N ASN A 138 -0.93 5.05 9.49
CA ASN A 138 -1.16 6.49 9.59
C ASN A 138 0.15 7.29 9.50
N GLN A 139 1.25 6.75 10.04
CA GLN A 139 2.57 7.38 9.98
C GLN A 139 3.07 7.47 8.54
N ALA A 140 2.94 6.40 7.77
CA ALA A 140 3.28 6.40 6.34
C ALA A 140 2.45 7.42 5.56
N LEU A 141 1.14 7.45 5.80
CA LEU A 141 0.25 8.43 5.17
C LEU A 141 0.55 9.89 5.59
N ALA A 142 1.02 10.11 6.81
CA ALA A 142 1.47 11.44 7.25
C ALA A 142 2.68 11.92 6.44
N ILE A 143 3.65 11.04 6.19
CA ILE A 143 4.80 11.32 5.30
C ILE A 143 4.31 11.61 3.87
N ALA A 144 3.43 10.77 3.35
CA ALA A 144 2.85 10.95 2.00
C ALA A 144 2.18 12.33 1.84
N ARG A 145 1.41 12.78 2.85
CA ARG A 145 0.74 14.09 2.84
C ARG A 145 1.69 15.27 2.90
N GLN A 146 2.87 15.12 3.52
CA GLN A 146 3.91 16.17 3.54
C GLN A 146 4.48 16.44 2.15
N ARG A 147 4.49 15.42 1.26
CA ARG A 147 4.98 15.56 -0.12
C ARG A 147 6.48 15.89 -0.22
N ILE A 148 7.24 15.66 0.83
CA ILE A 148 8.66 16.00 0.93
C ILE A 148 9.44 14.69 1.07
N TYR A 149 10.40 14.49 0.18
CA TYR A 149 11.20 13.27 0.10
C TYR A 149 12.69 13.60 0.00
N PRO A 150 13.60 12.76 0.52
CA PRO A 150 15.02 12.90 0.24
C PRO A 150 15.27 12.97 -1.28
N LYS A 151 16.11 13.89 -1.73
CA LYS A 151 16.41 14.12 -3.16
C LYS A 151 16.82 12.83 -3.88
N ARG A 152 17.60 11.96 -3.22
CA ARG A 152 18.01 10.64 -3.74
C ARG A 152 16.84 9.75 -4.15
N LYS A 153 15.70 9.80 -3.41
CA LYS A 153 14.49 9.06 -3.79
C LYS A 153 13.84 9.61 -5.05
N ALA A 154 13.87 10.94 -5.21
CA ALA A 154 13.30 11.62 -6.39
C ALA A 154 14.12 11.42 -7.67
N GLU A 155 15.35 10.92 -7.58
CA GLU A 155 16.19 10.59 -8.74
C GLU A 155 15.61 9.44 -9.58
N ALA A 156 14.79 8.58 -8.98
CA ALA A 156 14.06 7.54 -9.70
C ALA A 156 12.91 8.07 -10.58
N ILE A 157 12.50 9.33 -10.40
CA ILE A 157 11.45 9.96 -11.20
C ILE A 157 12.03 10.35 -12.57
N PRO A 158 11.38 9.99 -13.70
CA PRO A 158 11.81 10.46 -15.01
C PRO A 158 12.01 11.98 -15.03
N ALA A 159 13.15 12.44 -15.55
CA ALA A 159 13.59 13.84 -15.42
C ALA A 159 12.54 14.87 -15.85
N GLY A 160 11.82 14.61 -16.94
CA GLY A 160 10.74 15.49 -17.42
C GLY A 160 9.58 15.62 -16.44
N LEU A 161 9.21 14.52 -15.76
CA LEU A 161 8.15 14.51 -14.75
C LEU A 161 8.64 15.13 -13.44
N ARG A 162 9.90 14.84 -13.05
CA ARG A 162 10.50 15.38 -11.83
C ARG A 162 10.50 16.91 -11.84
N ASN A 163 10.95 17.52 -12.93
CA ASN A 163 11.02 18.98 -13.07
C ASN A 163 9.64 19.62 -13.22
N ARG A 164 8.68 18.91 -13.85
CA ARG A 164 7.33 19.41 -14.07
C ARG A 164 6.46 19.37 -12.82
N TYR A 165 6.62 18.34 -11.99
CA TYR A 165 5.71 18.05 -10.88
C TYR A 165 6.32 18.20 -9.50
N GLY A 166 7.51 18.79 -9.41
CA GLY A 166 8.12 19.11 -8.13
C GLY A 166 9.32 20.00 -8.26
N ARG A 167 9.96 20.26 -7.13
CA ARG A 167 11.14 21.11 -7.02
C ARG A 167 12.11 20.62 -5.97
N ASP A 168 13.39 20.85 -6.16
CA ASP A 168 14.41 20.67 -5.14
C ASP A 168 14.25 21.74 -4.05
N LEU A 169 14.47 21.34 -2.80
CA LEU A 169 14.52 22.22 -1.63
C LEU A 169 15.98 22.43 -1.19
N PRO A 170 16.29 23.56 -0.52
CA PRO A 170 17.66 23.88 -0.09
C PRO A 170 18.28 22.87 0.89
N ASP A 171 17.44 22.14 1.63
CA ASP A 171 17.84 21.16 2.66
C ASP A 171 18.15 19.77 2.13
N GLY A 172 18.27 19.59 0.82
CA GLY A 172 18.57 18.31 0.19
C GLY A 172 17.34 17.41 -0.01
N HIS A 173 16.14 17.96 0.11
CA HIS A 173 14.88 17.29 -0.19
C HIS A 173 14.34 17.69 -1.57
N TRP A 174 13.32 16.96 -2.00
CA TRP A 174 12.50 17.26 -3.17
C TRP A 174 11.04 17.27 -2.77
N GLN A 175 10.28 18.24 -3.27
CA GLN A 175 8.87 18.44 -2.90
C GLN A 175 7.96 18.26 -4.11
N VAL A 176 6.93 17.40 -3.97
CA VAL A 176 5.84 17.28 -4.95
C VAL A 176 5.03 18.57 -5.02
N SER A 177 4.69 19.00 -6.23
CA SER A 177 3.91 20.22 -6.50
C SER A 177 2.53 20.18 -5.80
N ALA A 178 2.12 21.31 -5.23
CA ALA A 178 0.79 21.48 -4.68
C ALA A 178 -0.32 21.33 -5.74
N THR A 179 -0.04 21.72 -6.99
CA THR A 179 -1.00 21.58 -8.09
C THR A 179 -1.31 20.13 -8.46
N LEU A 180 -0.37 19.20 -8.22
CA LEU A 180 -0.63 17.77 -8.37
C LEU A 180 -1.45 17.24 -7.19
N ALA A 181 -1.19 17.74 -5.99
CA ALA A 181 -1.76 17.25 -4.74
C ALA A 181 -3.29 17.45 -4.64
N VAL A 182 -3.87 18.42 -5.33
CA VAL A 182 -5.32 18.66 -5.31
C VAL A 182 -6.16 17.49 -5.84
N ASN A 183 -5.55 16.60 -6.59
CA ASN A 183 -6.20 15.43 -7.17
C ASN A 183 -5.97 14.15 -6.36
N VAL A 184 -5.17 14.19 -5.28
CA VAL A 184 -4.76 13.02 -4.50
C VAL A 184 -5.27 13.13 -3.08
N SER A 185 -5.88 12.07 -2.58
CA SER A 185 -6.32 11.96 -1.19
C SER A 185 -5.75 10.70 -0.55
N PHE A 186 -5.36 10.82 0.72
CA PHE A 186 -4.77 9.73 1.50
C PHE A 186 -5.69 9.34 2.65
N GLN A 187 -6.03 8.05 2.76
CA GLN A 187 -6.92 7.54 3.80
C GLN A 187 -6.39 6.25 4.42
N ILE A 188 -6.61 6.09 5.73
CA ILE A 188 -6.35 4.81 6.40
C ILE A 188 -7.40 3.81 5.91
N PHE A 189 -6.92 2.66 5.47
CA PHE A 189 -7.79 1.57 5.05
C PHE A 189 -7.11 0.22 5.28
N ASN A 190 -7.82 -0.67 5.99
CA ASN A 190 -7.39 -2.06 6.14
C ASN A 190 -7.96 -2.89 4.99
N LEU A 191 -7.10 -3.54 4.23
CA LEU A 191 -7.51 -4.33 3.07
C LEU A 191 -8.36 -5.57 3.45
N MET A 192 -8.30 -6.02 4.69
CA MET A 192 -9.23 -7.03 5.23
C MET A 192 -10.69 -6.55 5.23
N ASP A 193 -10.91 -5.23 5.29
CA ASP A 193 -12.24 -4.63 5.23
C ASP A 193 -12.66 -4.28 3.80
N ILE A 194 -12.06 -4.92 2.79
CA ILE A 194 -12.25 -4.60 1.36
C ILE A 194 -13.74 -4.61 0.95
N SER A 195 -14.56 -5.48 1.55
CA SER A 195 -16.00 -5.54 1.28
C SER A 195 -16.73 -4.24 1.60
N SER A 196 -16.26 -3.48 2.59
CA SER A 196 -16.82 -2.20 3.03
C SER A 196 -16.26 -0.98 2.31
N ALA A 197 -15.23 -1.14 1.44
CA ALA A 197 -14.60 -0.02 0.74
C ALA A 197 -15.62 0.78 -0.07
N PRO A 198 -15.70 2.10 0.12
CA PRO A 198 -16.69 2.94 -0.56
C PRO A 198 -16.33 3.24 -2.03
N PHE A 199 -15.15 2.83 -2.46
CA PHE A 199 -14.61 3.10 -3.79
C PHE A 199 -15.29 2.21 -4.83
N ARG A 200 -15.82 2.80 -5.89
CA ARG A 200 -16.51 2.10 -6.98
C ARG A 200 -16.27 2.82 -8.30
N ARG A 201 -16.48 2.11 -9.41
CA ARG A 201 -16.31 2.64 -10.77
C ARG A 201 -14.91 3.20 -11.01
N LEU A 202 -13.91 2.41 -10.59
CA LEU A 202 -12.51 2.78 -10.72
C LEU A 202 -11.99 2.40 -12.12
N ASP A 203 -11.27 3.31 -12.74
CA ASP A 203 -10.59 3.07 -14.02
C ASP A 203 -9.30 2.33 -13.84
N VAL A 204 -8.61 2.59 -12.70
CA VAL A 204 -7.35 1.95 -12.36
C VAL A 204 -7.35 1.61 -10.87
N ILE A 205 -7.09 0.35 -10.56
CA ILE A 205 -6.67 -0.10 -9.24
C ILE A 205 -5.23 -0.55 -9.36
N PHE A 206 -4.34 0.07 -8.59
CA PHE A 206 -2.92 -0.25 -8.52
C PHE A 206 -2.62 -0.85 -7.16
N CYS A 207 -2.27 -2.14 -7.11
CA CYS A 207 -2.04 -2.90 -5.89
C CYS A 207 -0.77 -3.74 -6.07
N GLN A 208 0.38 -3.16 -5.77
CA GLN A 208 1.68 -3.81 -5.96
C GLN A 208 2.41 -4.02 -4.64
N ASN A 209 2.99 -5.22 -4.47
CA ASN A 209 3.78 -5.60 -3.29
C ASN A 209 2.99 -5.53 -1.96
N VAL A 210 1.68 -5.73 -2.03
CA VAL A 210 0.77 -5.73 -0.88
C VAL A 210 0.25 -7.13 -0.60
N LEU A 211 -0.18 -7.84 -1.64
CA LEU A 211 -0.80 -9.15 -1.50
C LEU A 211 0.18 -10.22 -0.99
N ILE A 212 1.49 -9.99 -1.12
CA ILE A 212 2.53 -10.89 -0.63
C ILE A 212 2.43 -11.18 0.88
N TYR A 213 1.81 -10.28 1.64
CA TYR A 213 1.64 -10.41 3.09
C TYR A 213 0.41 -11.23 3.50
N PHE A 214 -0.49 -11.57 2.59
CA PHE A 214 -1.75 -12.27 2.89
C PHE A 214 -1.65 -13.75 2.57
N ARG A 215 -2.50 -14.58 3.20
CA ARG A 215 -2.68 -15.99 2.83
C ARG A 215 -3.26 -16.12 1.43
N LYS A 216 -3.02 -17.25 0.79
CA LYS A 216 -3.47 -17.50 -0.59
C LYS A 216 -4.99 -17.34 -0.77
N PHE A 217 -5.79 -17.75 0.22
CA PHE A 217 -7.24 -17.58 0.18
C PHE A 217 -7.65 -16.12 0.32
N ASP A 218 -7.09 -15.40 1.31
CA ASP A 218 -7.37 -13.98 1.51
C ASP A 218 -7.00 -13.14 0.28
N ARG A 219 -5.88 -13.48 -0.38
CA ARG A 219 -5.49 -12.82 -1.65
C ARG A 219 -6.57 -12.95 -2.73
N ARG A 220 -7.19 -14.14 -2.87
CA ARG A 220 -8.27 -14.36 -3.83
C ARG A 220 -9.49 -13.53 -3.49
N ASP A 221 -9.94 -13.58 -2.26
CA ASP A 221 -11.11 -12.82 -1.80
C ASP A 221 -10.89 -11.31 -1.98
N ILE A 222 -9.69 -10.81 -1.67
CA ILE A 222 -9.30 -9.42 -1.91
C ILE A 222 -9.34 -9.11 -3.41
N LEU A 223 -8.74 -9.93 -4.26
CA LEU A 223 -8.71 -9.72 -5.71
C LEU A 223 -10.12 -9.71 -6.32
N ASP A 224 -10.96 -10.66 -5.91
CA ASP A 224 -12.35 -10.75 -6.36
C ASP A 224 -13.13 -9.48 -5.95
N ALA A 225 -12.90 -9.01 -4.72
CA ALA A 225 -13.50 -7.77 -4.24
C ALA A 225 -12.96 -6.52 -4.96
N LEU A 226 -11.67 -6.46 -5.32
CA LEU A 226 -11.09 -5.38 -6.11
C LEU A 226 -11.70 -5.33 -7.52
N VAL A 227 -11.91 -6.48 -8.18
CA VAL A 227 -12.57 -6.56 -9.48
C VAL A 227 -13.96 -5.94 -9.46
N GLN A 228 -14.75 -6.19 -8.40
CA GLN A 228 -16.09 -5.62 -8.27
C GLN A 228 -16.10 -4.07 -8.17
N ARG A 229 -14.96 -3.45 -7.90
CA ARG A 229 -14.81 -1.99 -7.79
C ARG A 229 -14.36 -1.31 -9.07
N LEU A 230 -13.85 -2.08 -10.02
CA LEU A 230 -13.51 -1.54 -11.34
C LEU A 230 -14.75 -1.11 -12.12
N GLU A 231 -14.63 -0.09 -12.93
CA GLU A 231 -15.55 0.18 -14.03
C GLU A 231 -15.37 -0.87 -15.12
N LEU A 232 -16.37 -1.05 -15.99
CA LEU A 232 -16.21 -1.86 -17.18
C LEU A 232 -15.11 -1.27 -18.07
N GLY A 233 -14.16 -2.10 -18.47
CA GLY A 233 -12.94 -1.65 -19.14
C GLY A 233 -11.85 -1.11 -18.21
N GLY A 234 -12.11 -0.95 -16.90
CA GLY A 234 -11.11 -0.55 -15.90
C GLY A 234 -10.06 -1.64 -15.67
N ILE A 235 -8.88 -1.28 -15.21
CA ILE A 235 -7.73 -2.17 -15.07
C ILE A 235 -7.28 -2.35 -13.61
N LEU A 236 -6.95 -3.60 -13.26
CA LEU A 236 -6.27 -3.96 -12.02
C LEU A 236 -4.81 -4.26 -12.34
N VAL A 237 -3.88 -3.54 -11.72
CA VAL A 237 -2.43 -3.71 -11.89
C VAL A 237 -1.83 -4.25 -10.61
N LEU A 238 -1.20 -5.40 -10.69
CA LEU A 238 -0.57 -6.12 -9.57
C LEU A 238 0.95 -6.08 -9.67
N GLY A 239 1.63 -6.40 -8.56
CA GLY A 239 3.07 -6.59 -8.54
C GLY A 239 3.48 -7.81 -9.38
N PRO A 240 4.61 -7.76 -10.10
CA PRO A 240 5.11 -8.90 -10.84
C PRO A 240 5.24 -10.14 -9.96
N GLY A 241 4.59 -11.24 -10.35
CA GLY A 241 4.63 -12.52 -9.64
C GLY A 241 3.72 -12.67 -8.41
N GLU A 242 2.96 -11.65 -8.02
CA GLU A 242 2.12 -11.75 -6.80
C GLU A 242 1.01 -12.82 -6.89
N MET A 243 0.34 -12.94 -8.02
CA MET A 243 -0.76 -13.91 -8.25
C MET A 243 -0.84 -14.30 -9.74
N ALA A 244 0.27 -14.76 -10.31
CA ALA A 244 0.36 -15.03 -11.75
C ALA A 244 -0.62 -16.12 -12.24
N ASP A 245 -1.03 -17.03 -11.37
CA ASP A 245 -1.96 -18.15 -11.63
C ASP A 245 -3.43 -17.80 -11.31
N TRP A 246 -3.73 -16.56 -10.87
CA TRP A 246 -5.09 -16.15 -10.59
C TRP A 246 -5.86 -15.82 -11.88
N SER A 247 -7.11 -16.21 -11.90
CA SER A 247 -8.05 -15.88 -12.97
C SER A 247 -9.44 -15.62 -12.37
N HIS A 248 -10.23 -14.79 -13.03
CA HIS A 248 -11.59 -14.47 -12.61
C HIS A 248 -12.48 -14.29 -13.87
N PRO A 249 -13.75 -14.77 -13.87
CA PRO A 249 -14.61 -14.77 -15.06
C PRO A 249 -14.97 -13.38 -15.59
N GLN A 250 -14.84 -12.34 -14.77
CA GLN A 250 -15.17 -10.96 -15.15
C GLN A 250 -13.94 -10.16 -15.65
N VAL A 251 -12.75 -10.74 -15.66
CA VAL A 251 -11.56 -10.04 -16.13
C VAL A 251 -10.81 -10.84 -17.19
N LYS A 252 -10.08 -10.12 -18.03
CA LYS A 252 -9.13 -10.66 -18.98
C LYS A 252 -7.73 -10.15 -18.65
N ARG A 253 -6.75 -11.05 -18.67
CA ARG A 253 -5.34 -10.66 -18.53
C ARG A 253 -4.92 -9.75 -19.69
N ILE A 254 -4.23 -8.67 -19.36
CA ILE A 254 -3.63 -7.76 -20.34
C ILE A 254 -2.26 -8.29 -20.71
N ASP A 255 -2.01 -8.44 -22.02
CA ASP A 255 -0.68 -8.76 -22.52
C ASP A 255 0.15 -7.48 -22.64
N HIS A 256 0.97 -7.22 -21.62
CA HIS A 256 1.90 -6.11 -21.57
C HIS A 256 3.19 -6.59 -20.91
N ALA A 257 4.31 -6.41 -21.61
CA ALA A 257 5.60 -6.96 -21.20
C ALA A 257 5.99 -6.56 -19.76
N GLY A 258 6.35 -7.57 -18.96
CA GLY A 258 6.79 -7.39 -17.57
C GLY A 258 5.69 -7.01 -16.59
N THR A 259 4.41 -6.93 -17.01
CA THR A 259 3.31 -6.45 -16.16
C THR A 259 2.34 -7.57 -15.84
N LEU A 260 1.83 -7.62 -14.62
CA LEU A 260 0.69 -8.44 -14.24
C LEU A 260 -0.53 -7.53 -14.09
N ALA A 261 -1.42 -7.57 -15.07
CA ALA A 261 -2.60 -6.71 -15.10
C ALA A 261 -3.81 -7.40 -15.73
N PHE A 262 -4.99 -6.94 -15.33
CA PHE A 262 -6.27 -7.49 -15.76
C PHE A 262 -7.25 -6.36 -16.08
N GLU A 263 -8.03 -6.52 -17.16
CA GLU A 263 -9.09 -5.61 -17.56
C GLU A 263 -10.46 -6.20 -17.20
N ARG A 264 -11.35 -5.42 -16.60
CA ARG A 264 -12.73 -5.84 -16.37
C ARG A 264 -13.54 -5.86 -17.66
N ILE A 265 -14.01 -7.04 -18.06
CA ILE A 265 -14.73 -7.28 -19.34
C ILE A 265 -16.21 -7.59 -19.17
N LYS A 266 -16.70 -7.81 -17.95
CA LYS A 266 -18.10 -8.14 -17.65
C LYS A 266 -18.57 -7.44 -16.36
N SER A 267 -19.85 -7.15 -16.31
CA SER A 267 -20.55 -6.56 -15.15
C SER A 267 -20.73 -7.56 -14.01
#